data_581e7e67e0b95e4827b64d934f7b6769
#
_entry.id   581e7e67e0b95e4827b64d934f7b6769
#
_cell.length_a   1.000
_cell.length_b   1.000
_cell.length_c   1.000
_cell.angle_alpha   90.00
_cell.angle_beta   90.00
_cell.angle_gamma   90.00
#
_symmetry.space_group_name_H-M   'P 1'
#
loop_
_entity.id
_entity.type
_entity.pdbx_description
1 polymer ?
#
loop_
_entity_poly.entity_id
_entity_poly.type
_entity_poly.pdbx_seq_one_letter_code
_entity_poly.pdbx_strand_id
1 'polypeptide(L)'
;MNGRYEPLFQPWQVGSVTIKNRFVLCPMEGTNMINWEAKTGFNHGVETFYRERAKDGIGLMIPGAIPMLSIVGSKWLYKHPEVFKPVRPLMDEIHSFGSKVFFQLTAGTGRSFPLPPMMMSIIDNKFLTALTKPFLGIDKWMVAPDEGSPNVWNPKYPHRQLTVNEIHQIVYAFGQTALLCKQAGVDGVEIHAVHEGYLLDQFTMPYTNHRTDEYGGSFENRYRFPVEIVQEIKRVCGKDFPVSLRYSVTSKTKAFNQGALPGEEFVEAGRSLEESEKAIAYLREAGYDMFNCDNGTYDAWYWAHPPVYMPLNTNLEEAAHIKKYTDAPIVCAGRMQAEEAADAIHDGRIDAMGLGRQFLCEEAYITKLKEDRVKDIRPCISCHAACLPLTTYCHEGCYIDLMNLHMGRCALNPRTLDESKYPVRKAKRPRKIAVIGGGIGGIEFALQASKRGHMVDLYEKTGELGGVFIAAAAPDFKEKDKQLLLWYKRELEKSSVAVHLNTEIADLSKLAVDEIVIATGARPRFLKVPGGEKAMTATQYLLRAKEVGDRVAVIGGGLTGCEIAYELALSGKHPFIVEMLNDLVKAPGVCAANSNMLRDELKFHDVPVYLESTV
;
A
#
# COMPACT_ATOMS: atom_id res chain seq x y z
N MET A 1 20.50 -1.29 -22.94
CA MET A 1 20.29 -1.43 -21.48
C MET A 1 21.48 -0.80 -20.78
N ASN A 2 21.27 0.12 -19.85
CA ASN A 2 22.37 0.61 -19.02
C ASN A 2 22.79 -0.54 -18.10
N GLY A 3 24.08 -0.89 -18.05
CA GLY A 3 24.61 -2.03 -17.28
C GLY A 3 24.24 -2.01 -15.79
N ARG A 4 23.91 -0.82 -15.25
CA ARG A 4 23.50 -0.65 -13.86
C ARG A 4 22.24 -1.44 -13.46
N TYR A 5 21.26 -1.57 -14.35
CA TYR A 5 20.02 -2.29 -14.07
C TYR A 5 20.05 -3.76 -14.49
N GLU A 6 21.15 -4.23 -15.07
CA GLU A 6 21.28 -5.61 -15.55
C GLU A 6 20.92 -6.66 -14.48
N PRO A 7 21.34 -6.54 -13.19
CA PRO A 7 21.00 -7.51 -12.17
C PRO A 7 19.49 -7.73 -11.99
N LEU A 8 18.66 -6.71 -12.22
CA LEU A 8 17.21 -6.80 -12.13
C LEU A 8 16.58 -7.66 -13.23
N PHE A 9 17.28 -7.84 -14.35
CA PHE A 9 16.78 -8.57 -15.52
C PHE A 9 17.30 -10.02 -15.59
N GLN A 10 18.08 -10.47 -14.61
CA GLN A 10 18.58 -11.84 -14.53
C GLN A 10 17.48 -12.79 -14.02
N PRO A 11 17.38 -14.00 -14.59
CA PRO A 11 16.45 -15.01 -14.09
C PRO A 11 16.87 -15.51 -12.70
N TRP A 12 15.92 -16.09 -11.98
CA TRP A 12 16.12 -16.69 -10.67
C TRP A 12 15.14 -17.82 -10.42
N GLN A 13 15.34 -18.61 -9.34
CA GLN A 13 14.53 -19.79 -9.02
C GLN A 13 13.78 -19.60 -7.71
N VAL A 14 12.52 -20.06 -7.69
CA VAL A 14 11.71 -20.25 -6.48
C VAL A 14 11.17 -21.68 -6.49
N GLY A 15 11.72 -22.56 -5.65
CA GLY A 15 11.43 -23.98 -5.72
C GLY A 15 11.72 -24.53 -7.13
N SER A 16 10.74 -25.14 -7.77
CA SER A 16 10.85 -25.68 -9.14
C SER A 16 10.60 -24.65 -10.27
N VAL A 17 10.23 -23.41 -9.93
CA VAL A 17 9.79 -22.41 -10.91
C VAL A 17 10.89 -21.41 -11.22
N THR A 18 11.23 -21.28 -12.53
CA THR A 18 12.13 -20.23 -13.03
C THR A 18 11.34 -18.96 -13.29
N ILE A 19 11.80 -17.84 -12.73
CA ILE A 19 11.24 -16.51 -12.94
C ILE A 19 12.22 -15.71 -13.80
N LYS A 20 11.71 -15.09 -14.88
CA LYS A 20 12.53 -14.50 -15.96
C LYS A 20 13.33 -13.27 -15.58
N ASN A 21 12.96 -12.57 -14.50
CA ASN A 21 13.65 -11.40 -13.98
C ASN A 21 13.26 -11.15 -12.51
N ARG A 22 13.91 -10.19 -11.86
CA ARG A 22 13.83 -9.96 -10.42
C ARG A 22 12.82 -8.88 -10.00
N PHE A 23 11.82 -8.60 -10.85
CA PHE A 23 10.70 -7.72 -10.51
C PHE A 23 9.53 -8.55 -9.99
N VAL A 24 9.09 -8.22 -8.78
CA VAL A 24 7.94 -8.85 -8.13
C VAL A 24 6.86 -7.80 -7.87
N LEU A 25 5.66 -8.01 -8.44
CA LEU A 25 4.48 -7.27 -8.03
C LEU A 25 4.00 -7.88 -6.70
N CYS A 26 4.22 -7.14 -5.61
CA CYS A 26 3.81 -7.56 -4.28
C CYS A 26 2.28 -7.48 -4.11
N PRO A 27 1.70 -8.33 -3.25
CA PRO A 27 0.27 -8.35 -3.02
C PRO A 27 -0.20 -7.02 -2.40
N MET A 28 -1.34 -6.55 -2.89
CA MET A 28 -2.01 -5.36 -2.39
C MET A 28 -3.50 -5.65 -2.28
N GLU A 29 -4.11 -5.16 -1.23
CA GLU A 29 -5.56 -5.21 -1.10
C GLU A 29 -6.24 -4.53 -2.31
N GLY A 30 -7.37 -5.08 -2.75
CA GLY A 30 -8.07 -4.60 -3.94
C GLY A 30 -7.54 -5.11 -5.28
N THR A 31 -6.40 -5.81 -5.30
CA THR A 31 -5.87 -6.45 -6.52
C THR A 31 -6.09 -7.96 -6.58
N ASN A 32 -6.83 -8.52 -5.63
CA ASN A 32 -7.14 -9.95 -5.54
C ASN A 32 -7.96 -10.43 -6.76
N MET A 33 -7.52 -11.52 -7.37
CA MET A 33 -8.20 -12.12 -8.53
C MET A 33 -9.47 -12.87 -8.11
N ILE A 34 -9.45 -13.51 -6.95
CA ILE A 34 -10.60 -14.19 -6.39
C ILE A 34 -11.17 -13.32 -5.28
N ASN A 35 -12.38 -12.82 -5.53
CA ASN A 35 -13.19 -12.14 -4.54
C ASN A 35 -14.55 -12.86 -4.48
N TRP A 36 -14.57 -13.98 -3.79
CA TRP A 36 -15.72 -14.85 -3.74
C TRP A 36 -16.83 -14.42 -2.77
N GLU A 37 -16.63 -13.29 -2.11
CA GLU A 37 -17.70 -12.50 -1.49
C GLU A 37 -18.56 -11.81 -2.57
N ALA A 38 -17.97 -11.56 -3.75
CA ALA A 38 -18.71 -11.05 -4.90
C ALA A 38 -19.58 -12.12 -5.55
N LYS A 39 -20.63 -11.68 -6.24
CA LYS A 39 -21.62 -12.55 -6.89
C LYS A 39 -21.01 -13.55 -7.89
N THR A 40 -19.87 -13.21 -8.49
CA THR A 40 -19.16 -14.04 -9.48
C THR A 40 -18.01 -14.86 -8.89
N GLY A 41 -17.55 -14.54 -7.69
CA GLY A 41 -16.38 -15.15 -7.06
C GLY A 41 -15.04 -14.85 -7.72
N PHE A 42 -15.00 -14.36 -8.96
CA PHE A 42 -13.82 -13.94 -9.69
C PHE A 42 -13.90 -12.46 -10.04
N ASN A 43 -12.78 -11.73 -9.85
CA ASN A 43 -12.73 -10.29 -10.10
C ASN A 43 -12.28 -10.00 -11.54
N HIS A 44 -13.22 -9.94 -12.47
CA HIS A 44 -12.94 -9.59 -13.86
C HIS A 44 -12.34 -8.17 -14.04
N GLY A 45 -12.51 -7.28 -13.07
CA GLY A 45 -11.97 -5.94 -13.13
C GLY A 45 -10.44 -5.88 -13.11
N VAL A 46 -9.77 -6.88 -12.51
CA VAL A 46 -8.30 -6.89 -12.39
C VAL A 46 -7.59 -7.59 -13.56
N GLU A 47 -8.30 -8.31 -14.43
CA GLU A 47 -7.67 -9.06 -15.52
C GLU A 47 -6.79 -8.19 -16.40
N THR A 48 -7.30 -7.03 -16.83
CA THR A 48 -6.54 -6.11 -17.68
C THR A 48 -5.32 -5.53 -16.98
N PHE A 49 -5.44 -5.26 -15.68
CA PHE A 49 -4.32 -4.81 -14.86
C PHE A 49 -3.16 -5.81 -14.89
N TYR A 50 -3.41 -7.09 -14.63
CA TYR A 50 -2.39 -8.13 -14.64
C TYR A 50 -1.85 -8.41 -16.05
N ARG A 51 -2.74 -8.40 -17.04
CA ARG A 51 -2.37 -8.57 -18.45
C ARG A 51 -1.41 -7.48 -18.94
N GLU A 52 -1.67 -6.22 -18.62
CA GLU A 52 -0.81 -5.11 -19.01
C GLU A 52 0.57 -5.20 -18.34
N ARG A 53 0.66 -5.59 -17.04
CA ARG A 53 1.95 -5.77 -16.34
C ARG A 53 2.70 -6.99 -16.86
N ALA A 54 2.02 -8.07 -17.23
CA ALA A 54 2.65 -9.22 -17.86
C ALA A 54 3.25 -8.85 -19.24
N LYS A 55 2.55 -8.04 -20.04
CA LYS A 55 3.03 -7.48 -21.32
C LYS A 55 4.24 -6.55 -21.13
N ASP A 56 4.27 -5.76 -20.07
CA ASP A 56 5.42 -4.93 -19.69
C ASP A 56 6.65 -5.75 -19.28
N GLY A 57 6.48 -7.05 -19.05
CA GLY A 57 7.56 -7.99 -18.87
C GLY A 57 7.90 -8.36 -17.43
N ILE A 58 6.99 -8.17 -16.48
CA ILE A 58 7.21 -8.53 -15.07
C ILE A 58 7.53 -10.03 -14.90
N GLY A 59 8.41 -10.37 -13.95
CA GLY A 59 8.79 -11.75 -13.67
C GLY A 59 7.75 -12.50 -12.86
N LEU A 60 7.42 -11.99 -11.67
CA LEU A 60 6.47 -12.60 -10.74
C LEU A 60 5.39 -11.61 -10.33
N MET A 61 4.14 -12.06 -10.31
CA MET A 61 3.01 -11.29 -9.78
C MET A 61 2.34 -12.06 -8.64
N ILE A 62 2.10 -11.36 -7.53
CA ILE A 62 1.40 -11.89 -6.38
C ILE A 62 0.15 -11.04 -6.17
N PRO A 63 -1.04 -11.48 -6.63
CA PRO A 63 -2.29 -10.78 -6.37
C PRO A 63 -2.59 -10.63 -4.89
N GLY A 64 -3.41 -9.64 -4.54
CA GLY A 64 -3.83 -9.40 -3.16
C GLY A 64 -4.46 -10.62 -2.50
N ALA A 65 -4.46 -10.62 -1.19
CA ALA A 65 -4.82 -11.77 -0.36
C ALA A 65 -6.23 -12.31 -0.65
N ILE A 66 -6.32 -13.62 -0.76
CA ILE A 66 -7.57 -14.36 -0.94
C ILE A 66 -7.94 -15.00 0.40
N PRO A 67 -9.03 -14.58 1.05
CA PRO A 67 -9.48 -15.21 2.28
C PRO A 67 -10.01 -16.62 1.98
N MET A 68 -9.54 -17.60 2.75
CA MET A 68 -9.98 -18.98 2.60
C MET A 68 -11.37 -19.25 3.20
N LEU A 69 -11.79 -18.40 4.13
CA LEU A 69 -13.11 -18.43 4.73
C LEU A 69 -13.87 -17.16 4.33
N SER A 70 -15.12 -17.27 3.85
CA SER A 70 -15.92 -16.10 3.52
C SER A 70 -16.44 -15.39 4.76
N ILE A 71 -16.50 -14.05 4.73
CA ILE A 71 -17.10 -13.24 5.79
C ILE A 71 -18.60 -13.56 5.87
N VAL A 72 -19.26 -13.56 4.72
CA VAL A 72 -20.69 -13.87 4.66
C VAL A 72 -20.91 -15.38 4.55
N GLY A 73 -21.58 -15.94 5.54
CA GLY A 73 -21.96 -17.35 5.57
C GLY A 73 -20.84 -18.32 5.94
N SER A 74 -19.64 -17.84 6.25
CA SER A 74 -18.49 -18.66 6.73
C SER A 74 -18.23 -19.90 5.89
N LYS A 75 -18.18 -19.74 4.57
CA LYS A 75 -17.93 -20.81 3.60
C LYS A 75 -16.44 -20.98 3.36
N TRP A 76 -15.98 -22.19 3.21
CA TRP A 76 -14.60 -22.50 2.86
C TRP A 76 -14.37 -22.43 1.34
N LEU A 77 -13.36 -21.70 0.87
CA LEU A 77 -13.06 -21.52 -0.54
C LEU A 77 -12.80 -22.84 -1.28
N TYR A 78 -12.09 -23.79 -0.65
CA TYR A 78 -11.81 -25.08 -1.26
C TYR A 78 -13.07 -25.91 -1.60
N LYS A 79 -14.23 -25.57 -1.04
CA LYS A 79 -15.53 -26.19 -1.37
C LYS A 79 -16.20 -25.56 -2.59
N HIS A 80 -15.58 -24.55 -3.21
CA HIS A 80 -16.08 -23.77 -4.33
C HIS A 80 -15.12 -23.79 -5.53
N PRO A 81 -14.78 -24.98 -6.12
CA PRO A 81 -13.82 -25.08 -7.22
C PRO A 81 -14.26 -24.34 -8.48
N GLU A 82 -15.55 -24.06 -8.62
CA GLU A 82 -16.11 -23.29 -9.74
C GLU A 82 -15.53 -21.87 -9.85
N VAL A 83 -15.12 -21.28 -8.73
CA VAL A 83 -14.53 -19.94 -8.66
C VAL A 83 -13.17 -19.86 -9.37
N PHE A 84 -12.48 -21.00 -9.51
CA PHE A 84 -11.18 -21.10 -10.17
C PHE A 84 -11.28 -21.32 -11.70
N LYS A 85 -12.47 -21.57 -12.26
CA LYS A 85 -12.63 -21.78 -13.70
C LYS A 85 -12.12 -20.62 -14.57
N PRO A 86 -12.36 -19.33 -14.23
CA PRO A 86 -11.84 -18.21 -15.00
C PRO A 86 -10.33 -18.00 -14.85
N VAL A 87 -9.70 -18.58 -13.83
CA VAL A 87 -8.27 -18.38 -13.53
C VAL A 87 -7.41 -19.01 -14.63
N ARG A 88 -7.72 -20.23 -15.06
CA ARG A 88 -6.88 -20.98 -16.02
C ARG A 88 -6.64 -20.23 -17.33
N PRO A 89 -7.65 -19.70 -18.04
CA PRO A 89 -7.41 -18.94 -19.27
C PRO A 89 -6.54 -17.70 -19.06
N LEU A 90 -6.69 -17.03 -17.92
CA LEU A 90 -5.86 -15.86 -17.58
C LEU A 90 -4.42 -16.28 -17.31
N MET A 91 -4.19 -17.41 -16.63
CA MET A 91 -2.83 -17.94 -16.41
C MET A 91 -2.16 -18.29 -17.73
N ASP A 92 -2.85 -19.00 -18.63
CA ASP A 92 -2.32 -19.36 -19.94
C ASP A 92 -1.91 -18.10 -20.75
N GLU A 93 -2.70 -17.02 -20.69
CA GLU A 93 -2.37 -15.74 -21.30
C GLU A 93 -1.15 -15.07 -20.64
N ILE A 94 -1.12 -14.98 -19.31
CA ILE A 94 0.01 -14.40 -18.55
C ILE A 94 1.31 -15.17 -18.83
N HIS A 95 1.24 -16.50 -18.85
CA HIS A 95 2.38 -17.36 -19.15
C HIS A 95 2.89 -17.16 -20.57
N SER A 96 2.03 -16.81 -21.54
CA SER A 96 2.48 -16.50 -22.91
C SER A 96 3.45 -15.30 -22.98
N PHE A 97 3.42 -14.42 -21.98
CA PHE A 97 4.39 -13.33 -21.79
C PHE A 97 5.60 -13.74 -20.94
N GLY A 98 5.68 -15.00 -20.49
CA GLY A 98 6.74 -15.53 -19.63
C GLY A 98 6.68 -15.06 -18.17
N SER A 99 5.59 -14.47 -17.72
CA SER A 99 5.38 -14.06 -16.34
C SER A 99 4.84 -15.23 -15.51
N LYS A 100 5.10 -15.22 -14.18
CA LYS A 100 4.65 -16.20 -13.21
C LYS A 100 3.69 -15.57 -12.21
N VAL A 101 2.77 -16.40 -11.64
CA VAL A 101 1.77 -15.94 -10.70
C VAL A 101 1.74 -16.85 -9.47
N PHE A 102 1.85 -16.25 -8.28
CA PHE A 102 1.60 -16.93 -7.00
C PHE A 102 0.36 -16.32 -6.35
N PHE A 103 -0.60 -17.15 -5.94
CA PHE A 103 -1.78 -16.65 -5.24
C PHE A 103 -1.48 -16.51 -3.75
N GLN A 104 -1.72 -15.31 -3.20
CA GLN A 104 -1.62 -15.10 -1.77
C GLN A 104 -2.91 -15.58 -1.06
N LEU A 105 -2.76 -16.51 -0.11
CA LEU A 105 -3.84 -17.09 0.69
C LEU A 105 -3.76 -16.60 2.14
N THR A 106 -4.89 -16.22 2.75
CA THR A 106 -4.91 -15.70 4.12
C THR A 106 -5.85 -16.47 5.05
N ALA A 107 -5.37 -16.67 6.30
CA ALA A 107 -6.19 -17.19 7.40
C ALA A 107 -7.06 -16.11 8.08
N GLY A 108 -6.90 -14.86 7.66
CA GLY A 108 -7.60 -13.72 8.25
C GLY A 108 -6.68 -12.80 9.07
N THR A 109 -7.27 -11.74 9.58
CA THR A 109 -6.54 -10.62 10.20
C THR A 109 -6.38 -10.72 11.70
N GLY A 110 -7.03 -11.71 12.34
CA GLY A 110 -6.96 -11.87 13.80
C GLY A 110 -7.48 -10.62 14.55
N ARG A 111 -6.75 -10.18 15.58
CA ARG A 111 -7.07 -8.96 16.33
C ARG A 111 -7.08 -7.69 15.50
N SER A 112 -6.57 -7.74 14.28
CA SER A 112 -6.56 -6.59 13.35
C SER A 112 -7.81 -6.55 12.46
N PHE A 113 -8.85 -7.33 12.77
CA PHE A 113 -10.09 -7.33 11.99
C PHE A 113 -10.84 -6.00 12.14
N PRO A 114 -11.06 -5.24 11.04
CA PRO A 114 -11.83 -4.01 11.07
C PRO A 114 -13.33 -4.30 11.01
N LEU A 115 -14.11 -3.66 11.86
CA LEU A 115 -15.57 -3.76 11.84
C LEU A 115 -16.21 -2.43 11.45
N PRO A 116 -17.16 -2.42 10.51
CA PRO A 116 -17.98 -1.25 10.24
C PRO A 116 -18.73 -0.79 11.49
N PRO A 117 -18.91 0.51 11.70
CA PRO A 117 -19.66 1.04 12.86
C PRO A 117 -21.06 0.44 13.02
N MET A 118 -21.74 0.14 11.90
CA MET A 118 -23.05 -0.53 11.90
C MET A 118 -22.99 -1.93 12.53
N MET A 119 -21.88 -2.67 12.32
CA MET A 119 -21.72 -4.00 12.90
C MET A 119 -21.44 -3.94 14.40
N MET A 120 -20.86 -2.84 14.89
CA MET A 120 -20.68 -2.62 16.32
C MET A 120 -22.02 -2.55 17.06
N SER A 121 -22.99 -1.85 16.50
CA SER A 121 -24.35 -1.78 17.08
C SER A 121 -25.01 -3.17 17.16
N ILE A 122 -24.66 -4.08 16.26
CA ILE A 122 -25.13 -5.48 16.30
C ILE A 122 -24.41 -6.23 17.41
N ILE A 123 -23.09 -6.08 17.53
CA ILE A 123 -22.26 -6.79 18.53
C ILE A 123 -22.59 -6.33 19.94
N ASP A 124 -22.82 -5.04 20.15
CA ASP A 124 -23.20 -4.47 21.45
C ASP A 124 -24.58 -4.94 21.92
N ASN A 125 -25.42 -5.42 21.01
CA ASN A 125 -26.75 -5.94 21.32
C ASN A 125 -26.75 -7.47 21.27
N LYS A 126 -26.73 -8.13 22.44
CA LYS A 126 -26.70 -9.60 22.56
C LYS A 126 -27.82 -10.32 21.80
N PHE A 127 -29.00 -9.72 21.68
CA PHE A 127 -30.12 -10.30 20.93
C PHE A 127 -29.87 -10.22 19.43
N LEU A 128 -29.43 -9.07 18.93
CA LEU A 128 -29.05 -8.92 17.50
C LEU A 128 -27.88 -9.80 17.14
N THR A 129 -26.87 -9.92 18.01
CA THR A 129 -25.74 -10.83 17.81
C THR A 129 -26.22 -12.28 17.67
N ALA A 130 -27.07 -12.75 18.56
CA ALA A 130 -27.61 -14.11 18.50
C ALA A 130 -28.43 -14.37 17.22
N LEU A 131 -29.20 -13.38 16.78
CA LEU A 131 -30.03 -13.47 15.57
C LEU A 131 -29.18 -13.46 14.28
N THR A 132 -28.11 -12.67 14.23
CA THR A 132 -27.28 -12.47 13.04
C THR A 132 -26.09 -13.43 12.94
N LYS A 133 -25.68 -14.05 14.05
CA LYS A 133 -24.56 -14.98 14.14
C LYS A 133 -24.57 -16.09 13.06
N PRO A 134 -25.70 -16.75 12.76
CA PRO A 134 -25.74 -17.80 11.73
C PRO A 134 -25.46 -17.29 10.31
N PHE A 135 -25.70 -15.99 10.06
CA PHE A 135 -25.62 -15.39 8.72
C PHE A 135 -24.31 -14.65 8.49
N LEU A 136 -23.80 -13.95 9.50
CA LEU A 136 -22.63 -13.09 9.36
C LEU A 136 -21.29 -13.77 9.70
N GLY A 137 -21.32 -14.91 10.44
CA GLY A 137 -20.10 -15.66 10.77
C GLY A 137 -19.02 -14.84 11.53
N ILE A 138 -19.39 -13.73 12.17
CA ILE A 138 -18.49 -12.78 12.83
C ILE A 138 -17.60 -13.48 13.85
N ASP A 139 -18.13 -14.44 14.60
CA ASP A 139 -17.40 -15.22 15.59
C ASP A 139 -16.29 -16.11 15.01
N LYS A 140 -16.29 -16.36 13.70
CA LYS A 140 -15.22 -17.10 13.00
C LYS A 140 -14.12 -16.19 12.46
N TRP A 141 -14.40 -14.90 12.32
CA TRP A 141 -13.46 -13.89 11.84
C TRP A 141 -12.78 -13.13 12.97
N MET A 142 -13.53 -12.89 14.06
CA MET A 142 -13.02 -12.21 15.24
C MET A 142 -12.33 -13.22 16.16
N VAL A 143 -11.24 -13.77 15.69
CA VAL A 143 -10.43 -14.78 16.38
C VAL A 143 -8.99 -14.30 16.50
N ALA A 144 -8.32 -14.70 17.58
CA ALA A 144 -6.92 -14.40 17.85
C ALA A 144 -6.27 -15.61 18.53
N PRO A 145 -4.95 -15.62 18.77
CA PRO A 145 -4.32 -16.66 19.57
C PRO A 145 -4.96 -16.81 20.95
N ASP A 146 -5.29 -15.67 21.59
CA ASP A 146 -6.00 -15.59 22.87
C ASP A 146 -6.87 -14.32 22.92
N GLU A 147 -7.57 -14.10 24.03
CA GLU A 147 -8.49 -12.98 24.23
C GLU A 147 -7.80 -11.74 24.85
N GLY A 148 -6.51 -11.85 25.21
CA GLY A 148 -5.82 -10.83 26.02
C GLY A 148 -5.36 -9.59 25.24
N SER A 149 -5.21 -9.70 23.93
CA SER A 149 -4.69 -8.61 23.10
C SER A 149 -5.81 -7.70 22.60
N PRO A 150 -5.71 -6.36 22.70
CA PRO A 150 -6.76 -5.46 22.22
C PRO A 150 -6.83 -5.46 20.67
N ASN A 151 -8.02 -5.21 20.12
CA ASN A 151 -8.13 -4.97 18.67
C ASN A 151 -7.41 -3.65 18.30
N VAL A 152 -6.73 -3.66 17.16
CA VAL A 152 -5.93 -2.53 16.67
C VAL A 152 -6.77 -1.27 16.43
N TRP A 153 -7.96 -1.45 15.86
CA TRP A 153 -8.82 -0.34 15.43
C TRP A 153 -9.70 0.19 16.55
N ASN A 154 -10.18 -0.70 17.40
CA ASN A 154 -10.98 -0.33 18.55
C ASN A 154 -10.83 -1.37 19.66
N PRO A 155 -10.23 -1.00 20.81
CA PRO A 155 -10.02 -1.94 21.92
C PRO A 155 -11.31 -2.60 22.45
N LYS A 156 -12.49 -2.04 22.15
CA LYS A 156 -13.79 -2.61 22.53
C LYS A 156 -14.26 -3.75 21.62
N TYR A 157 -13.62 -3.96 20.46
CA TYR A 157 -13.99 -5.05 19.56
C TYR A 157 -13.60 -6.38 20.20
N PRO A 158 -14.56 -7.26 20.50
CA PRO A 158 -14.26 -8.55 21.09
C PRO A 158 -13.61 -9.48 20.05
N HIS A 159 -12.70 -10.31 20.49
CA HIS A 159 -12.27 -11.49 19.76
C HIS A 159 -12.15 -12.66 20.72
N ARG A 160 -12.22 -13.85 20.20
CA ARG A 160 -12.11 -15.06 20.98
C ARG A 160 -10.87 -15.85 20.63
N GLN A 161 -10.46 -16.71 21.53
CA GLN A 161 -9.38 -17.65 21.27
C GLN A 161 -9.79 -18.64 20.16
N LEU A 162 -8.90 -18.83 19.18
CA LEU A 162 -9.04 -19.86 18.16
C LEU A 162 -8.80 -21.24 18.78
N THR A 163 -9.71 -22.18 18.58
CA THR A 163 -9.56 -23.54 19.09
C THR A 163 -8.56 -24.35 18.25
N VAL A 164 -7.94 -25.37 18.85
CA VAL A 164 -7.00 -26.27 18.14
C VAL A 164 -7.70 -26.95 16.94
N ASN A 165 -8.95 -27.37 17.09
CA ASN A 165 -9.70 -27.96 15.98
C ASN A 165 -9.91 -26.98 14.80
N GLU A 166 -10.13 -25.70 15.09
CA GLU A 166 -10.22 -24.68 14.05
C GLU A 166 -8.87 -24.42 13.39
N ILE A 167 -7.77 -24.43 14.13
CA ILE A 167 -6.42 -24.36 13.57
C ILE A 167 -6.21 -25.50 12.57
N HIS A 168 -6.51 -26.74 12.93
CA HIS A 168 -6.38 -27.90 12.03
C HIS A 168 -7.30 -27.77 10.79
N GLN A 169 -8.50 -27.21 10.94
CA GLN A 169 -9.39 -26.94 9.79
C GLN A 169 -8.80 -25.89 8.85
N ILE A 170 -8.15 -24.84 9.40
CA ILE A 170 -7.48 -23.81 8.60
C ILE A 170 -6.29 -24.44 7.85
N VAL A 171 -5.44 -25.20 8.53
CA VAL A 171 -4.31 -25.93 7.91
C VAL A 171 -4.78 -26.80 6.75
N TYR A 172 -5.81 -27.61 6.97
CA TYR A 172 -6.43 -28.42 5.91
C TYR A 172 -6.94 -27.57 4.75
N ALA A 173 -7.61 -26.44 5.03
CA ALA A 173 -8.15 -25.55 4.02
C ALA A 173 -7.04 -24.93 3.14
N PHE A 174 -5.87 -24.59 3.71
CA PHE A 174 -4.72 -24.13 2.94
C PHE A 174 -4.26 -25.19 1.92
N GLY A 175 -4.08 -26.44 2.35
CA GLY A 175 -3.69 -27.53 1.46
C GLY A 175 -4.67 -27.73 0.29
N GLN A 176 -5.97 -27.77 0.59
CA GLN A 176 -7.00 -27.99 -0.43
C GLN A 176 -7.15 -26.80 -1.37
N THR A 177 -7.05 -25.56 -0.86
CA THR A 177 -7.10 -24.36 -1.70
C THR A 177 -5.85 -24.24 -2.58
N ALA A 178 -4.67 -24.56 -2.07
CA ALA A 178 -3.44 -24.59 -2.86
C ALA A 178 -3.52 -25.63 -4.01
N LEU A 179 -4.17 -26.77 -3.78
CA LEU A 179 -4.42 -27.76 -4.83
C LEU A 179 -5.29 -27.19 -5.93
N LEU A 180 -6.36 -26.46 -5.61
CA LEU A 180 -7.21 -25.78 -6.61
C LEU A 180 -6.42 -24.72 -7.38
N CYS A 181 -5.55 -23.95 -6.71
CA CYS A 181 -4.63 -23.01 -7.36
C CYS A 181 -3.74 -23.73 -8.38
N LYS A 182 -3.07 -24.81 -7.96
CA LYS A 182 -2.24 -25.65 -8.86
C LYS A 182 -3.02 -26.18 -10.06
N GLN A 183 -4.21 -26.70 -9.85
CA GLN A 183 -5.09 -27.22 -10.92
C GLN A 183 -5.52 -26.10 -11.87
N ALA A 184 -5.69 -24.89 -11.40
CA ALA A 184 -6.01 -23.71 -12.19
C ALA A 184 -4.80 -23.13 -12.96
N GLY A 185 -3.61 -23.71 -12.84
CA GLY A 185 -2.40 -23.29 -13.53
C GLY A 185 -1.64 -22.17 -12.85
N VAL A 186 -1.92 -21.88 -11.57
CA VAL A 186 -1.14 -20.95 -10.76
C VAL A 186 0.21 -21.60 -10.42
N ASP A 187 1.31 -20.85 -10.54
CA ASP A 187 2.68 -21.38 -10.43
C ASP A 187 3.11 -21.71 -9.00
N GLY A 188 2.49 -21.10 -8.00
CA GLY A 188 2.77 -21.30 -6.58
C GLY A 188 1.77 -20.57 -5.69
N VAL A 189 1.93 -20.67 -4.40
CA VAL A 189 1.13 -19.88 -3.44
C VAL A 189 2.04 -19.11 -2.49
N GLU A 190 1.55 -17.96 -2.03
CA GLU A 190 2.14 -17.22 -0.92
C GLU A 190 1.20 -17.29 0.28
N ILE A 191 1.74 -17.59 1.44
CA ILE A 191 0.98 -17.60 2.69
C ILE A 191 1.02 -16.19 3.28
N HIS A 192 -0.13 -15.60 3.46
CA HIS A 192 -0.31 -14.36 4.18
C HIS A 192 -0.78 -14.70 5.61
N ALA A 193 -0.11 -14.54 6.70
CA ALA A 193 1.28 -14.12 6.81
C ALA A 193 1.78 -14.31 8.22
N VAL A 194 3.02 -14.53 8.34
CA VAL A 194 3.82 -14.15 9.49
C VAL A 194 4.29 -12.71 9.22
N HIS A 195 3.33 -11.80 9.16
CA HIS A 195 3.48 -10.46 8.59
C HIS A 195 2.39 -9.51 9.13
N GLU A 196 2.77 -8.26 9.41
CA GLU A 196 1.90 -7.12 9.67
C GLU A 196 0.93 -7.31 10.86
N GLY A 197 1.17 -8.30 11.73
CA GLY A 197 0.28 -8.58 12.85
C GLY A 197 -1.04 -9.24 12.44
N TYR A 198 -1.10 -9.93 11.29
CA TYR A 198 -2.21 -10.81 10.91
C TYR A 198 -2.27 -12.06 11.79
N LEU A 199 -3.30 -12.88 11.63
CA LEU A 199 -3.56 -14.00 12.54
C LEU A 199 -2.34 -14.90 12.77
N LEU A 200 -1.65 -15.34 11.70
CA LEU A 200 -0.47 -16.20 11.83
C LEU A 200 0.70 -15.49 12.55
N ASP A 201 0.89 -14.19 12.27
CA ASP A 201 1.92 -13.39 12.92
C ASP A 201 1.66 -13.25 14.43
N GLN A 202 0.39 -13.04 14.80
CA GLN A 202 -0.03 -12.98 16.20
C GLN A 202 0.31 -14.27 16.96
N PHE A 203 0.28 -15.43 16.31
CA PHE A 203 0.70 -16.70 16.93
C PHE A 203 2.20 -16.73 17.22
N THR A 204 3.03 -16.10 16.39
CA THR A 204 4.50 -16.17 16.53
C THR A 204 5.05 -15.26 17.62
N MET A 205 4.33 -14.21 18.00
CA MET A 205 4.82 -13.16 18.90
C MET A 205 4.36 -13.37 20.36
N PRO A 206 5.27 -13.36 21.36
CA PRO A 206 4.91 -13.59 22.76
C PRO A 206 3.91 -12.55 23.30
N TYR A 207 3.95 -11.29 22.85
CA TYR A 207 3.08 -10.25 23.39
C TYR A 207 1.61 -10.35 22.90
N THR A 208 1.35 -11.19 21.88
CA THR A 208 0.00 -11.46 21.37
C THR A 208 -0.45 -12.90 21.51
N ASN A 209 0.44 -13.82 21.97
CA ASN A 209 0.14 -15.23 22.12
C ASN A 209 0.51 -15.73 23.53
N HIS A 210 -0.47 -15.77 24.41
CA HIS A 210 -0.35 -16.26 25.79
C HIS A 210 -0.96 -17.67 25.96
N ARG A 211 -1.09 -18.43 24.87
CA ARG A 211 -1.60 -19.81 24.88
C ARG A 211 -0.71 -20.72 25.69
N THR A 212 -1.32 -21.71 26.33
CA THR A 212 -0.64 -22.74 27.14
C THR A 212 -0.70 -24.13 26.50
N ASP A 213 -1.29 -24.24 25.30
CA ASP A 213 -1.34 -25.47 24.51
C ASP A 213 -0.16 -25.54 23.51
N GLU A 214 -0.22 -26.52 22.60
CA GLU A 214 0.85 -26.78 21.62
C GLU A 214 1.08 -25.65 20.59
N TYR A 215 0.31 -24.57 20.63
CA TYR A 215 0.46 -23.39 19.77
C TYR A 215 0.96 -22.15 20.54
N GLY A 216 1.39 -22.29 21.79
CA GLY A 216 1.89 -21.19 22.61
C GLY A 216 3.11 -21.54 23.43
N GLY A 217 3.70 -20.58 24.12
CA GLY A 217 4.88 -20.73 24.98
C GLY A 217 6.18 -20.77 24.20
N SER A 218 6.73 -21.95 23.90
CA SER A 218 8.04 -22.09 23.25
C SER A 218 8.06 -21.52 21.83
N PHE A 219 9.25 -21.21 21.32
CA PHE A 219 9.44 -20.73 19.94
C PHE A 219 8.81 -21.71 18.94
N GLU A 220 9.08 -23.00 19.05
CA GLU A 220 8.60 -24.03 18.14
C GLU A 220 7.06 -24.12 18.15
N ASN A 221 6.43 -23.98 19.31
CA ASN A 221 4.98 -23.96 19.46
C ASN A 221 4.36 -22.70 18.82
N ARG A 222 4.96 -21.53 19.02
CA ARG A 222 4.47 -20.28 18.40
C ARG A 222 4.56 -20.33 16.87
N TYR A 223 5.57 -20.97 16.31
CA TYR A 223 5.76 -21.13 14.87
C TYR A 223 5.12 -22.40 14.29
N ARG A 224 4.49 -23.24 15.10
CA ARG A 224 3.84 -24.48 14.68
C ARG A 224 2.79 -24.25 13.59
N PHE A 225 1.95 -23.26 13.74
CA PHE A 225 0.84 -23.01 12.80
C PHE A 225 1.33 -22.73 11.38
N PRO A 226 2.22 -21.76 11.09
CA PRO A 226 2.77 -21.58 9.75
C PRO A 226 3.56 -22.79 9.24
N VAL A 227 4.22 -23.57 10.12
CA VAL A 227 4.92 -24.81 9.75
C VAL A 227 3.94 -25.87 9.26
N GLU A 228 2.86 -26.13 9.99
CA GLU A 228 1.84 -27.10 9.60
C GLU A 228 1.17 -26.74 8.28
N ILE A 229 0.96 -25.43 8.00
CA ILE A 229 0.41 -24.95 6.73
C ILE A 229 1.31 -25.33 5.56
N VAL A 230 2.60 -25.00 5.61
CA VAL A 230 3.50 -25.32 4.49
C VAL A 230 3.65 -26.83 4.31
N GLN A 231 3.73 -27.59 5.39
CA GLN A 231 3.81 -29.05 5.34
C GLN A 231 2.56 -29.68 4.70
N GLU A 232 1.36 -29.20 5.05
CA GLU A 232 0.11 -29.67 4.44
C GLU A 232 0.03 -29.32 2.96
N ILE A 233 0.43 -28.11 2.55
CA ILE A 233 0.48 -27.73 1.14
C ILE A 233 1.46 -28.64 0.39
N LYS A 234 2.67 -28.88 0.92
CA LYS A 234 3.65 -29.77 0.30
C LYS A 234 3.16 -31.22 0.23
N ARG A 235 2.41 -31.68 1.24
CA ARG A 235 1.79 -33.01 1.25
C ARG A 235 0.76 -33.18 0.15
N VAL A 236 -0.10 -32.16 -0.07
CA VAL A 236 -1.22 -32.23 -1.02
C VAL A 236 -0.78 -31.90 -2.44
N CYS A 237 0.03 -30.85 -2.61
CA CYS A 237 0.45 -30.34 -3.92
C CYS A 237 1.75 -30.98 -4.43
N GLY A 238 2.47 -31.73 -3.59
CA GLY A 238 3.80 -32.26 -3.89
C GLY A 238 4.93 -31.30 -3.45
N LYS A 239 6.10 -31.90 -3.16
CA LYS A 239 7.26 -31.17 -2.61
C LYS A 239 7.77 -30.06 -3.52
N ASP A 240 7.60 -30.20 -4.83
CA ASP A 240 8.10 -29.26 -5.84
C ASP A 240 7.18 -28.04 -6.06
N PHE A 241 5.94 -28.05 -5.52
CA PHE A 241 5.04 -26.92 -5.67
C PHE A 241 5.51 -25.75 -4.79
N PRO A 242 5.86 -24.58 -5.37
CA PRO A 242 6.42 -23.46 -4.62
C PRO A 242 5.46 -22.88 -3.58
N VAL A 243 6.00 -22.63 -2.38
CA VAL A 243 5.30 -21.96 -1.30
C VAL A 243 6.14 -20.79 -0.79
N SER A 244 5.66 -19.58 -0.99
CA SER A 244 6.22 -18.35 -0.44
C SER A 244 5.59 -18.02 0.90
N LEU A 245 6.31 -17.28 1.74
CA LEU A 245 5.77 -16.65 2.94
C LEU A 245 5.89 -15.14 2.86
N ARG A 246 4.80 -14.42 3.07
CA ARG A 246 4.87 -12.99 3.36
C ARG A 246 5.35 -12.82 4.79
N TYR A 247 6.47 -12.10 5.01
CA TYR A 247 7.21 -12.13 6.26
C TYR A 247 7.65 -10.74 6.71
N SER A 248 7.24 -10.32 7.92
CA SER A 248 7.82 -9.15 8.59
C SER A 248 9.09 -9.57 9.32
N VAL A 249 10.22 -8.97 8.92
CA VAL A 249 11.52 -9.29 9.54
C VAL A 249 11.55 -8.83 10.99
N THR A 250 11.14 -7.60 11.25
CA THR A 250 10.98 -7.05 12.61
C THR A 250 9.61 -6.41 12.75
N SER A 251 9.03 -6.46 13.94
CA SER A 251 7.69 -5.90 14.19
C SER A 251 7.69 -4.39 14.31
N LYS A 252 8.82 -3.77 14.69
CA LYS A 252 8.95 -2.31 14.91
C LYS A 252 7.93 -1.75 15.90
N THR A 253 7.55 -2.55 16.89
CA THR A 253 6.44 -2.30 17.81
C THR A 253 6.96 -2.14 19.24
N LYS A 254 6.63 -1.00 19.88
CA LYS A 254 6.96 -0.70 21.29
C LYS A 254 5.90 -1.27 22.25
N ALA A 255 4.64 -1.19 21.83
CA ALA A 255 3.47 -1.67 22.57
C ALA A 255 2.26 -1.71 21.62
N PHE A 256 1.09 -2.13 22.09
CA PHE A 256 -0.15 -2.07 21.32
C PHE A 256 -0.42 -0.64 20.82
N ASN A 257 -0.62 -0.50 19.50
CA ASN A 257 -0.81 0.78 18.79
C ASN A 257 0.33 1.79 18.96
N GLN A 258 1.55 1.32 19.20
CA GLN A 258 2.74 2.16 19.35
C GLN A 258 3.90 1.60 18.52
N GLY A 259 4.12 2.17 17.34
CA GLY A 259 5.26 1.86 16.50
C GLY A 259 6.51 2.65 16.89
N ALA A 260 7.67 2.15 16.47
CA ALA A 260 8.93 2.87 16.56
C ALA A 260 9.18 3.66 15.27
N LEU A 261 9.69 4.87 15.38
CA LEU A 261 10.08 5.69 14.23
C LEU A 261 11.44 5.23 13.65
N PRO A 262 11.75 5.56 12.39
CA PRO A 262 13.08 5.33 11.84
C PRO A 262 14.15 6.04 12.66
N GLY A 263 15.17 5.29 13.13
CA GLY A 263 16.26 5.82 13.96
C GLY A 263 15.93 5.98 15.44
N GLU A 264 14.71 5.68 15.89
CA GLU A 264 14.36 5.67 17.31
C GLU A 264 14.97 4.44 18.01
N GLU A 265 15.60 4.66 19.17
CA GLU A 265 16.00 3.56 20.06
C GLU A 265 14.79 3.08 20.87
N PHE A 266 14.49 1.80 20.83
CA PHE A 266 13.32 1.21 21.51
C PHE A 266 13.55 -0.24 21.91
N VAL A 267 12.68 -0.75 22.77
CA VAL A 267 12.60 -2.17 23.10
C VAL A 267 11.49 -2.81 22.24
N GLU A 268 11.86 -3.79 21.42
CA GLU A 268 10.93 -4.50 20.55
C GLU A 268 10.00 -5.40 21.38
N ALA A 269 8.69 -5.15 21.29
CA ALA A 269 7.67 -5.98 21.94
C ALA A 269 7.27 -7.19 21.09
N GLY A 270 7.38 -7.08 19.76
CA GLY A 270 7.04 -8.12 18.81
C GLY A 270 8.23 -9.02 18.44
N ARG A 271 8.41 -9.29 17.15
CA ARG A 271 9.54 -10.06 16.63
C ARG A 271 10.78 -9.18 16.51
N SER A 272 11.82 -9.56 17.25
CA SER A 272 13.15 -8.93 17.14
C SER A 272 13.92 -9.48 15.94
N LEU A 273 15.03 -8.83 15.60
CA LEU A 273 15.91 -9.28 14.52
C LEU A 273 16.54 -10.64 14.87
N GLU A 274 16.94 -10.86 16.13
CA GLU A 274 17.52 -12.12 16.61
C GLU A 274 16.51 -13.28 16.54
N GLU A 275 15.24 -13.04 16.90
CA GLU A 275 14.21 -14.06 16.70
C GLU A 275 14.00 -14.35 15.22
N SER A 276 14.09 -13.32 14.36
CA SER A 276 13.93 -13.47 12.92
C SER A 276 15.03 -14.31 12.27
N GLU A 277 16.28 -14.21 12.75
CA GLU A 277 17.41 -15.05 12.30
C GLU A 277 17.10 -16.54 12.50
N LYS A 278 16.61 -16.89 13.68
CA LYS A 278 16.19 -18.27 13.98
C LYS A 278 14.94 -18.67 13.17
N ALA A 279 13.97 -17.77 13.09
CA ALA A 279 12.68 -18.06 12.46
C ALA A 279 12.80 -18.31 10.96
N ILE A 280 13.62 -17.52 10.24
CA ILE A 280 13.77 -17.67 8.78
C ILE A 280 14.38 -19.04 8.43
N ALA A 281 15.39 -19.48 9.17
CA ALA A 281 16.01 -20.80 9.00
C ALA A 281 15.02 -21.93 9.31
N TYR A 282 14.29 -21.83 10.42
CA TYR A 282 13.29 -22.82 10.85
C TYR A 282 12.14 -22.96 9.86
N LEU A 283 11.63 -21.85 9.34
CA LEU A 283 10.56 -21.82 8.34
C LEU A 283 11.04 -22.34 6.97
N ARG A 284 12.31 -22.05 6.60
CA ARG A 284 12.93 -22.63 5.40
C ARG A 284 13.04 -24.16 5.50
N GLU A 285 13.48 -24.66 6.61
CA GLU A 285 13.58 -26.11 6.87
C GLU A 285 12.19 -26.78 6.84
N ALA A 286 11.15 -26.09 7.31
CA ALA A 286 9.77 -26.56 7.26
C ALA A 286 9.21 -26.68 5.83
N GLY A 287 9.79 -25.98 4.83
CA GLY A 287 9.43 -26.14 3.41
C GLY A 287 9.06 -24.88 2.66
N TYR A 288 9.23 -23.68 3.22
CA TYR A 288 9.05 -22.44 2.47
C TYR A 288 10.17 -22.23 1.44
N ASP A 289 9.82 -21.87 0.21
CA ASP A 289 10.73 -21.74 -0.93
C ASP A 289 11.14 -20.29 -1.22
N MET A 290 10.48 -19.30 -0.63
CA MET A 290 10.73 -17.87 -0.82
C MET A 290 10.16 -17.09 0.37
N PHE A 291 10.81 -15.97 0.71
CA PHE A 291 10.30 -15.01 1.68
C PHE A 291 10.12 -13.64 1.04
N ASN A 292 8.90 -13.12 1.09
CA ASN A 292 8.54 -11.78 0.61
C ASN A 292 8.52 -10.84 1.82
N CYS A 293 9.62 -10.09 2.00
CA CYS A 293 9.98 -9.42 3.23
C CYS A 293 9.67 -7.93 3.25
N ASP A 294 9.23 -7.48 4.42
CA ASP A 294 9.20 -6.09 4.87
C ASP A 294 9.34 -6.03 6.40
N ASN A 295 8.91 -4.94 7.03
CA ASN A 295 8.87 -4.77 8.49
C ASN A 295 7.50 -4.27 8.93
N GLY A 296 7.26 -4.32 10.23
CA GLY A 296 6.12 -3.71 10.89
C GLY A 296 4.95 -4.65 11.15
N THR A 297 4.07 -4.16 12.02
CA THR A 297 2.76 -4.73 12.32
C THR A 297 1.70 -3.64 12.18
N TYR A 298 0.42 -3.95 12.40
CA TYR A 298 -0.60 -2.90 12.49
C TYR A 298 -0.38 -1.93 13.66
N ASP A 299 0.35 -2.33 14.70
CA ASP A 299 0.75 -1.44 15.79
C ASP A 299 1.84 -0.43 15.35
N ALA A 300 2.60 -0.77 14.29
CA ALA A 300 3.63 0.04 13.64
C ALA A 300 3.38 0.13 12.13
N TRP A 301 2.15 0.44 11.74
CA TRP A 301 1.63 0.22 10.40
C TRP A 301 2.36 0.99 9.29
N TYR A 302 2.95 2.13 9.61
CA TYR A 302 3.74 2.92 8.67
C TYR A 302 5.05 2.24 8.23
N TRP A 303 5.49 1.13 8.84
CA TRP A 303 6.58 0.30 8.34
C TRP A 303 6.13 -0.66 7.24
N ALA A 304 5.00 -1.33 7.42
CA ALA A 304 4.44 -2.22 6.41
C ALA A 304 3.89 -1.45 5.19
N HIS A 305 3.37 -0.24 5.43
CA HIS A 305 2.85 0.65 4.38
C HIS A 305 3.56 2.01 4.41
N PRO A 306 4.83 2.09 3.99
CA PRO A 306 5.64 3.29 4.18
C PRO A 306 5.03 4.53 3.51
N PRO A 307 4.63 5.57 4.29
CA PRO A 307 4.14 6.84 3.76
C PRO A 307 5.28 7.71 3.23
N VAL A 308 4.94 8.92 2.78
CA VAL A 308 5.89 9.88 2.24
C VAL A 308 7.01 10.27 3.22
N TYR A 309 6.75 10.20 4.52
CA TYR A 309 7.71 10.53 5.58
C TYR A 309 8.77 9.46 5.84
N MET A 310 8.50 8.21 5.43
CA MET A 310 9.47 7.12 5.56
C MET A 310 10.62 7.26 4.56
N PRO A 311 11.85 6.86 4.92
CA PRO A 311 12.97 6.86 3.97
C PRO A 311 12.73 5.95 2.77
N LEU A 312 13.42 6.18 1.66
CA LEU A 312 13.47 5.23 0.54
C LEU A 312 14.17 3.94 0.97
N ASN A 313 13.82 2.82 0.32
CA ASN A 313 14.39 1.50 0.62
C ASN A 313 14.25 1.05 2.08
N THR A 314 13.16 1.45 2.71
CA THR A 314 12.90 1.38 4.15
C THR A 314 13.25 0.04 4.80
N ASN A 315 13.04 -1.08 4.10
CA ASN A 315 13.17 -2.43 4.67
C ASN A 315 14.42 -3.18 4.18
N LEU A 316 15.31 -2.51 3.43
CA LEU A 316 16.41 -3.19 2.73
C LEU A 316 17.44 -3.78 3.70
N GLU A 317 17.78 -3.06 4.76
CA GLU A 317 18.84 -3.50 5.67
C GLU A 317 18.44 -4.75 6.45
N GLU A 318 17.21 -4.80 6.98
CA GLU A 318 16.71 -5.97 7.69
C GLU A 318 16.52 -7.17 6.76
N ALA A 319 15.98 -6.96 5.54
CA ALA A 319 15.86 -8.01 4.54
C ALA A 319 17.23 -8.58 4.11
N ALA A 320 18.22 -7.71 3.91
CA ALA A 320 19.60 -8.09 3.62
C ALA A 320 20.27 -8.81 4.80
N HIS A 321 19.93 -8.43 6.03
CA HIS A 321 20.46 -9.08 7.22
C HIS A 321 20.03 -10.54 7.31
N ILE A 322 18.72 -10.82 7.19
CA ILE A 322 18.19 -12.19 7.32
C ILE A 322 18.54 -13.08 6.12
N LYS A 323 18.91 -12.52 4.97
CA LYS A 323 19.41 -13.29 3.81
C LYS A 323 20.60 -14.18 4.19
N LYS A 324 21.38 -13.80 5.20
CA LYS A 324 22.54 -14.57 5.67
C LYS A 324 22.16 -15.88 6.39
N TYR A 325 20.89 -16.02 6.80
CA TYR A 325 20.39 -17.14 7.60
C TYR A 325 19.50 -18.10 6.80
N THR A 326 19.37 -17.88 5.48
CA THR A 326 18.59 -18.76 4.60
C THR A 326 19.17 -18.83 3.19
N ASP A 327 19.04 -20.00 2.56
CA ASP A 327 19.33 -20.22 1.15
C ASP A 327 18.13 -19.86 0.25
N ALA A 328 16.93 -19.72 0.84
CA ALA A 328 15.74 -19.34 0.10
C ALA A 328 15.86 -17.90 -0.42
N PRO A 329 15.30 -17.61 -1.60
CA PRO A 329 15.23 -16.26 -2.14
C PRO A 329 14.49 -15.30 -1.23
N ILE A 330 15.04 -14.08 -1.09
CA ILE A 330 14.47 -12.94 -0.38
C ILE A 330 14.01 -11.89 -1.38
N VAL A 331 12.71 -11.59 -1.36
CA VAL A 331 12.12 -10.41 -2.02
C VAL A 331 12.04 -9.30 -1.00
N CYS A 332 12.53 -8.11 -1.30
CA CYS A 332 12.44 -6.94 -0.41
C CYS A 332 11.45 -5.92 -0.97
N ALA A 333 10.48 -5.52 -0.14
CA ALA A 333 9.50 -4.47 -0.44
C ALA A 333 9.60 -3.32 0.56
N GLY A 334 9.15 -2.10 0.18
CA GLY A 334 9.13 -0.92 1.04
C GLY A 334 9.84 0.29 0.41
N ARG A 335 9.14 1.07 -0.42
CA ARG A 335 9.67 2.24 -1.16
C ARG A 335 10.97 1.93 -1.93
N MET A 336 11.16 0.68 -2.38
CA MET A 336 12.36 0.25 -3.09
C MET A 336 12.59 1.06 -4.36
N GLN A 337 13.85 1.45 -4.58
CA GLN A 337 14.31 2.11 -5.79
C GLN A 337 15.11 1.13 -6.64
N ALA A 338 15.01 1.26 -7.97
CA ALA A 338 15.63 0.31 -8.89
C ALA A 338 17.16 0.28 -8.81
N GLU A 339 17.78 1.41 -8.50
CA GLU A 339 19.22 1.55 -8.40
C GLU A 339 19.78 0.77 -7.22
N GLU A 340 19.24 1.02 -6.04
CA GLU A 340 19.64 0.34 -4.80
C GLU A 340 19.25 -1.14 -4.81
N ALA A 341 18.13 -1.48 -5.45
CA ALA A 341 17.74 -2.87 -5.62
C ALA A 341 18.70 -3.63 -6.55
N ALA A 342 19.15 -3.00 -7.65
CA ALA A 342 20.12 -3.59 -8.56
C ALA A 342 21.46 -3.84 -7.86
N ASP A 343 21.94 -2.85 -7.10
CA ASP A 343 23.18 -2.96 -6.33
C ASP A 343 23.06 -4.07 -5.25
N ALA A 344 21.95 -4.10 -4.50
CA ALA A 344 21.71 -5.11 -3.46
C ALA A 344 21.59 -6.54 -4.03
N ILE A 345 21.01 -6.70 -5.22
CA ILE A 345 20.92 -7.98 -5.92
C ILE A 345 22.31 -8.40 -6.47
N HIS A 346 23.06 -7.47 -7.04
CA HIS A 346 24.43 -7.72 -7.50
C HIS A 346 25.33 -8.24 -6.37
N ASP A 347 25.20 -7.62 -5.19
CA ASP A 347 25.98 -7.96 -4.00
C ASP A 347 25.44 -9.18 -3.24
N GLY A 348 24.35 -9.81 -3.71
CA GLY A 348 23.73 -10.98 -3.07
C GLY A 348 23.04 -10.67 -1.74
N ARG A 349 22.71 -9.41 -1.48
CA ARG A 349 22.03 -8.96 -0.24
C ARG A 349 20.53 -9.28 -0.24
N ILE A 350 19.90 -9.29 -1.43
CA ILE A 350 18.53 -9.73 -1.68
C ILE A 350 18.48 -10.44 -3.04
N ASP A 351 17.39 -11.13 -3.36
CA ASP A 351 17.23 -11.83 -4.63
C ASP A 351 16.31 -11.14 -5.61
N ALA A 352 15.33 -10.38 -5.15
CA ALA A 352 14.39 -9.67 -6.02
C ALA A 352 13.84 -8.40 -5.37
N MET A 353 13.44 -7.46 -6.24
CA MET A 353 12.82 -6.19 -5.90
C MET A 353 11.30 -6.34 -5.85
N GLY A 354 10.71 -6.15 -4.67
CA GLY A 354 9.28 -6.11 -4.47
C GLY A 354 8.69 -4.70 -4.65
N LEU A 355 7.70 -4.57 -5.51
CA LEU A 355 6.98 -3.32 -5.76
C LEU A 355 5.47 -3.54 -5.69
N GLY A 356 4.76 -2.69 -4.98
CA GLY A 356 3.31 -2.64 -4.97
C GLY A 356 2.80 -1.39 -5.68
N ARG A 357 2.69 -0.29 -4.94
CA ARG A 357 2.10 0.99 -5.37
C ARG A 357 2.71 1.58 -6.64
N GLN A 358 3.99 1.34 -6.91
CA GLN A 358 4.64 1.80 -8.14
C GLN A 358 4.00 1.16 -9.38
N PHE A 359 3.62 -0.13 -9.32
CA PHE A 359 2.90 -0.80 -10.41
C PHE A 359 1.41 -0.38 -10.53
N LEU A 360 0.82 0.20 -9.49
CA LEU A 360 -0.47 0.88 -9.62
C LEU A 360 -0.32 2.18 -10.42
N CYS A 361 0.77 2.91 -10.17
CA CYS A 361 1.02 4.23 -10.72
C CYS A 361 1.47 4.19 -12.19
N GLU A 362 2.33 3.23 -12.55
CA GLU A 362 3.00 3.15 -13.85
C GLU A 362 2.85 1.75 -14.44
N GLU A 363 2.18 1.63 -15.58
CA GLU A 363 1.96 0.36 -16.28
C GLU A 363 3.15 -0.13 -17.11
N ALA A 364 4.04 0.76 -17.54
CA ALA A 364 5.18 0.48 -18.41
C ALA A 364 6.55 0.63 -17.68
N TYR A 365 6.56 0.30 -16.39
CA TYR A 365 7.72 0.50 -15.52
C TYR A 365 8.96 -0.26 -16.00
N ILE A 366 8.79 -1.54 -16.30
CA ILE A 366 9.89 -2.45 -16.67
C ILE A 366 10.43 -2.10 -18.04
N THR A 367 9.56 -1.86 -19.01
CA THR A 367 9.94 -1.44 -20.37
C THR A 367 10.73 -0.13 -20.32
N LYS A 368 10.26 0.89 -19.59
CA LYS A 368 10.95 2.17 -19.45
C LYS A 368 12.32 2.02 -18.80
N LEU A 369 12.44 1.18 -17.78
CA LEU A 369 13.71 0.90 -17.12
C LEU A 369 14.68 0.18 -18.06
N LYS A 370 14.20 -0.85 -18.79
CA LYS A 370 14.99 -1.61 -19.77
C LYS A 370 15.52 -0.74 -20.91
N GLU A 371 14.75 0.26 -21.32
CA GLU A 371 15.09 1.21 -22.40
C GLU A 371 15.87 2.44 -21.90
N ASP A 372 16.31 2.44 -20.64
CA ASP A 372 17.02 3.56 -20.00
C ASP A 372 16.22 4.88 -19.98
N ARG A 373 14.89 4.77 -19.93
CA ARG A 373 13.95 5.89 -19.86
C ARG A 373 13.43 6.11 -18.44
N VAL A 374 14.32 6.05 -17.45
CA VAL A 374 13.98 6.17 -16.02
C VAL A 374 13.21 7.47 -15.71
N LYS A 375 13.62 8.57 -16.35
CA LYS A 375 12.99 9.88 -16.19
C LYS A 375 11.56 9.93 -16.73
N ASP A 376 11.13 8.95 -17.53
CA ASP A 376 9.79 8.83 -18.09
C ASP A 376 8.85 8.00 -17.18
N ILE A 377 9.40 7.37 -16.15
CA ILE A 377 8.61 6.63 -15.18
C ILE A 377 7.84 7.61 -14.30
N ARG A 378 6.52 7.47 -14.24
CA ARG A 378 5.68 8.21 -13.30
C ARG A 378 5.96 7.70 -11.89
N PRO A 379 6.48 8.52 -10.97
CA PRO A 379 6.82 8.05 -9.63
C PRO A 379 5.57 7.88 -8.76
N CYS A 380 5.53 6.82 -7.96
CA CYS A 380 4.60 6.73 -6.84
C CYS A 380 5.06 7.68 -5.72
N ILE A 381 4.21 8.60 -5.30
CA ILE A 381 4.51 9.62 -4.27
C ILE A 381 4.18 9.18 -2.84
N SER A 382 3.84 7.92 -2.62
CA SER A 382 3.49 7.36 -1.30
C SER A 382 2.43 8.15 -0.52
N CYS A 383 1.47 8.73 -1.24
CA CYS A 383 0.40 9.57 -0.67
C CYS A 383 -0.72 8.77 0.02
N HIS A 384 -0.88 7.49 -0.31
CA HIS A 384 -1.99 6.62 0.12
C HIS A 384 -3.39 7.17 -0.16
N ALA A 385 -3.52 8.21 -0.98
CA ALA A 385 -4.77 8.95 -1.16
C ALA A 385 -5.89 8.15 -1.87
N ALA A 386 -5.55 7.12 -2.64
CA ALA A 386 -6.54 6.31 -3.35
C ALA A 386 -6.28 4.80 -3.28
N CYS A 387 -5.07 4.35 -2.94
CA CYS A 387 -4.77 2.93 -2.86
C CYS A 387 -5.17 2.31 -1.51
N LEU A 388 -5.07 3.03 -0.40
CA LEU A 388 -5.42 2.55 0.93
C LEU A 388 -6.70 3.13 1.53
N PRO A 389 -7.07 4.41 1.38
CA PRO A 389 -8.31 4.94 1.96
C PRO A 389 -9.58 4.30 1.43
N LEU A 390 -9.57 3.81 0.20
CA LEU A 390 -10.71 3.08 -0.37
C LEU A 390 -10.80 1.65 0.16
N THR A 391 -9.73 1.15 0.75
CA THR A 391 -9.64 -0.21 1.22
C THR A 391 -9.89 -0.36 2.70
N THR A 392 -9.83 0.72 3.55
CA THR A 392 -10.23 0.53 4.94
C THR A 392 -9.72 1.54 5.96
N TYR A 393 -8.65 2.29 5.70
CA TYR A 393 -7.85 2.76 6.81
C TYR A 393 -7.78 4.28 6.83
N CYS A 394 -8.85 4.91 7.33
CA CYS A 394 -8.87 6.31 7.69
C CYS A 394 -8.97 6.47 9.22
N HIS A 395 -8.54 7.62 9.72
CA HIS A 395 -8.38 7.90 11.14
C HIS A 395 -9.64 7.71 12.02
N GLU A 396 -10.84 7.91 11.49
CA GLU A 396 -12.08 7.94 12.30
C GLU A 396 -12.85 6.62 12.36
N GLY A 397 -12.33 5.58 11.81
CA GLY A 397 -13.00 4.29 11.80
C GLY A 397 -12.63 3.50 10.58
N CYS A 398 -11.94 2.45 10.80
CA CYS A 398 -11.62 1.52 9.76
C CYS A 398 -12.82 0.64 9.53
N TYR A 399 -13.36 0.73 8.36
CA TYR A 399 -14.32 -0.24 7.86
C TYR A 399 -13.87 -0.69 6.48
N ILE A 400 -14.05 -1.96 6.23
CA ILE A 400 -13.96 -2.49 4.87
C ILE A 400 -15.23 -2.04 4.17
N ASP A 401 -15.11 -1.31 3.08
CA ASP A 401 -16.24 -1.11 2.18
C ASP A 401 -16.51 -2.40 1.41
N LEU A 402 -17.20 -3.33 2.10
CA LEU A 402 -17.59 -4.61 1.52
C LEU A 402 -18.52 -4.48 0.31
N MET A 403 -19.11 -3.31 0.11
CA MET A 403 -20.02 -3.01 -0.99
C MET A 403 -19.27 -2.45 -2.20
N ASN A 404 -18.08 -1.90 -2.00
CA ASN A 404 -17.26 -1.34 -3.06
C ASN A 404 -16.20 -2.35 -3.52
N LEU A 405 -16.54 -3.16 -4.50
CA LEU A 405 -15.67 -4.21 -5.06
C LEU A 405 -14.46 -3.67 -5.83
N HIS A 406 -14.37 -2.36 -6.05
CA HIS A 406 -13.23 -1.67 -6.65
C HIS A 406 -12.31 -1.09 -5.58
N MET A 407 -11.83 -1.95 -4.69
CA MET A 407 -10.81 -1.59 -3.72
C MET A 407 -9.46 -1.47 -4.44
N GLY A 408 -8.71 -0.43 -4.10
CA GLY A 408 -7.41 -0.16 -4.71
C GLY A 408 -7.51 0.67 -5.99
N ARG A 409 -7.00 1.89 -5.90
CA ARG A 409 -6.89 2.83 -7.02
C ARG A 409 -5.59 3.61 -6.88
N CYS A 410 -5.26 4.42 -7.86
CA CYS A 410 -4.13 5.33 -7.76
C CYS A 410 -4.60 6.77 -8.03
N ALA A 411 -4.23 7.71 -7.14
CA ALA A 411 -4.54 9.13 -7.34
C ALA A 411 -3.84 9.71 -8.58
N LEU A 412 -2.73 9.11 -9.01
CA LEU A 412 -1.94 9.56 -10.15
C LEU A 412 -2.28 8.80 -11.44
N ASN A 413 -2.89 7.62 -11.34
CA ASN A 413 -3.31 6.83 -12.49
C ASN A 413 -4.77 6.40 -12.31
N PRO A 414 -5.74 7.20 -12.77
CA PRO A 414 -7.16 6.92 -12.59
C PRO A 414 -7.64 5.69 -13.36
N ARG A 415 -6.84 5.15 -14.28
CA ARG A 415 -7.14 3.92 -15.02
C ARG A 415 -6.90 2.65 -14.21
N THR A 416 -6.07 2.73 -13.16
CA THR A 416 -5.68 1.57 -12.35
C THR A 416 -6.89 0.76 -11.89
N LEU A 417 -6.90 -0.55 -12.22
CA LEU A 417 -7.98 -1.51 -11.99
C LEU A 417 -9.32 -1.21 -12.71
N ASP A 418 -9.33 -0.18 -13.56
CA ASP A 418 -10.43 0.19 -14.46
C ASP A 418 -9.93 0.32 -15.93
N GLU A 419 -8.78 -0.30 -16.28
CA GLU A 419 -8.15 -0.15 -17.60
C GLU A 419 -9.08 -0.55 -18.75
N SER A 420 -9.87 -1.59 -18.56
CA SER A 420 -10.88 -2.04 -19.55
C SER A 420 -12.02 -1.04 -19.73
N LYS A 421 -12.39 -0.33 -18.66
CA LYS A 421 -13.45 0.67 -18.67
C LYS A 421 -13.00 2.00 -19.28
N TYR A 422 -11.73 2.36 -19.06
CA TYR A 422 -11.14 3.61 -19.53
C TYR A 422 -9.96 3.38 -20.50
N PRO A 423 -10.17 2.67 -21.63
CA PRO A 423 -9.10 2.48 -22.61
C PRO A 423 -8.72 3.81 -23.26
N VAL A 424 -7.42 4.04 -23.43
CA VAL A 424 -6.95 5.20 -24.17
C VAL A 424 -7.21 4.99 -25.67
N ARG A 425 -8.23 5.61 -26.20
CA ARG A 425 -8.61 5.52 -27.62
C ARG A 425 -8.57 6.89 -28.27
N LYS A 426 -8.15 6.95 -29.53
CA LYS A 426 -8.24 8.17 -30.33
C LYS A 426 -9.69 8.64 -30.45
N ALA A 427 -9.92 9.94 -30.34
CA ALA A 427 -11.24 10.53 -30.47
C ALA A 427 -11.72 10.37 -31.92
N LYS A 428 -12.98 9.98 -32.10
CA LYS A 428 -13.60 9.90 -33.45
C LYS A 428 -13.68 11.27 -34.13
N ARG A 429 -13.80 12.35 -33.34
CA ARG A 429 -13.85 13.74 -33.80
C ARG A 429 -12.88 14.54 -32.92
N PRO A 430 -11.64 14.80 -33.38
CA PRO A 430 -10.73 15.72 -32.71
C PRO A 430 -11.37 17.10 -32.50
N ARG A 431 -11.11 17.70 -31.34
CA ARG A 431 -11.60 19.03 -30.98
C ARG A 431 -10.44 19.93 -30.65
N LYS A 432 -10.66 21.24 -30.79
CA LYS A 432 -9.77 22.27 -30.28
C LYS A 432 -10.19 22.60 -28.84
N ILE A 433 -9.29 22.43 -27.88
CA ILE A 433 -9.60 22.56 -26.45
C ILE A 433 -8.66 23.56 -25.80
N ALA A 434 -9.23 24.52 -25.06
CA ALA A 434 -8.48 25.43 -24.20
C ALA A 434 -8.57 24.94 -22.75
N VAL A 435 -7.42 24.73 -22.12
CA VAL A 435 -7.30 24.39 -20.68
C VAL A 435 -6.78 25.60 -19.93
N ILE A 436 -7.55 26.10 -18.97
CA ILE A 436 -7.21 27.30 -18.20
C ILE A 436 -6.71 26.88 -16.82
N GLY A 437 -5.40 27.03 -16.60
CA GLY A 437 -4.68 26.68 -15.38
C GLY A 437 -3.70 25.53 -15.58
N GLY A 438 -2.41 25.84 -15.39
CA GLY A 438 -1.27 24.90 -15.51
C GLY A 438 -0.92 24.16 -14.21
N GLY A 439 -1.89 23.97 -13.31
CA GLY A 439 -1.75 23.07 -12.15
C GLY A 439 -1.87 21.60 -12.57
N ILE A 440 -1.67 20.67 -11.62
CA ILE A 440 -1.65 19.21 -11.89
C ILE A 440 -2.91 18.74 -12.61
N GLY A 441 -4.10 19.22 -12.22
CA GLY A 441 -5.36 18.84 -12.87
C GLY A 441 -5.43 19.29 -14.33
N GLY A 442 -5.01 20.52 -14.63
CA GLY A 442 -4.97 21.03 -16.00
C GLY A 442 -3.93 20.31 -16.87
N ILE A 443 -2.75 20.05 -16.33
CA ILE A 443 -1.68 19.33 -17.03
C ILE A 443 -2.13 17.90 -17.36
N GLU A 444 -2.66 17.16 -16.38
CA GLU A 444 -3.12 15.77 -16.61
C GLU A 444 -4.24 15.73 -17.65
N PHE A 445 -5.22 16.65 -17.56
CA PHE A 445 -6.27 16.73 -18.58
C PHE A 445 -5.69 17.01 -19.97
N ALA A 446 -4.79 17.99 -20.10
CA ALA A 446 -4.17 18.36 -21.37
C ALA A 446 -3.41 17.18 -22.00
N LEU A 447 -2.62 16.46 -21.21
CA LEU A 447 -1.90 15.27 -21.65
C LEU A 447 -2.84 14.16 -22.14
N GLN A 448 -3.90 13.87 -21.39
CA GLN A 448 -4.86 12.82 -21.76
C GLN A 448 -5.67 13.21 -23.00
N ALA A 449 -6.08 14.46 -23.12
CA ALA A 449 -6.77 14.97 -24.30
C ALA A 449 -5.88 14.92 -25.55
N SER A 450 -4.61 15.33 -25.43
CA SER A 450 -3.60 15.22 -26.49
C SER A 450 -3.37 13.77 -26.92
N LYS A 451 -3.18 12.84 -25.97
CA LYS A 451 -3.05 11.40 -26.25
C LYS A 451 -4.26 10.85 -27.03
N ARG A 452 -5.44 11.41 -26.81
CA ARG A 452 -6.66 11.05 -27.55
C ARG A 452 -6.78 11.73 -28.92
N GLY A 453 -5.85 12.62 -29.27
CA GLY A 453 -5.78 13.28 -30.57
C GLY A 453 -6.52 14.60 -30.67
N HIS A 454 -6.90 15.22 -29.54
CA HIS A 454 -7.40 16.59 -29.53
C HIS A 454 -6.24 17.59 -29.70
N MET A 455 -6.54 18.77 -30.24
CA MET A 455 -5.65 19.94 -30.27
C MET A 455 -5.84 20.69 -28.96
N VAL A 456 -4.79 20.83 -28.17
CA VAL A 456 -4.90 21.37 -26.79
C VAL A 456 -3.97 22.54 -26.60
N ASP A 457 -4.56 23.68 -26.20
CA ASP A 457 -3.85 24.85 -25.71
C ASP A 457 -4.00 24.93 -24.18
N LEU A 458 -2.88 24.92 -23.44
CA LEU A 458 -2.83 25.04 -21.98
C LEU A 458 -2.35 26.44 -21.61
N TYR A 459 -3.17 27.19 -20.91
CA TYR A 459 -2.88 28.54 -20.48
C TYR A 459 -2.58 28.60 -18.98
N GLU A 460 -1.44 29.18 -18.61
CA GLU A 460 -1.04 29.42 -17.23
C GLU A 460 -0.66 30.90 -17.05
N LYS A 461 -1.26 31.53 -16.05
CA LYS A 461 -1.05 32.98 -15.78
C LYS A 461 0.34 33.29 -15.22
N THR A 462 1.00 32.31 -14.60
CA THR A 462 2.35 32.46 -14.06
C THR A 462 3.41 31.95 -15.04
N GLY A 463 4.68 32.18 -14.74
CA GLY A 463 5.80 31.66 -15.54
C GLY A 463 6.15 30.21 -15.29
N GLU A 464 5.38 29.48 -14.44
CA GLU A 464 5.73 28.13 -14.02
C GLU A 464 4.52 27.21 -13.96
N LEU A 465 4.71 25.96 -14.41
CA LEU A 465 3.71 24.88 -14.35
C LEU A 465 3.77 24.14 -13.00
N GLY A 466 2.61 23.71 -12.52
CA GLY A 466 2.46 22.93 -11.29
C GLY A 466 1.44 23.51 -10.30
N GLY A 467 1.17 24.82 -10.39
CA GLY A 467 0.20 25.50 -9.53
C GLY A 467 0.53 25.32 -8.04
N VAL A 468 -0.48 25.08 -7.22
CA VAL A 468 -0.29 24.89 -5.76
C VAL A 468 0.54 23.65 -5.40
N PHE A 469 0.69 22.70 -6.33
CA PHE A 469 1.51 21.50 -6.10
C PHE A 469 3.00 21.82 -5.97
N ILE A 470 3.46 22.95 -6.52
CA ILE A 470 4.84 23.44 -6.31
C ILE A 470 5.10 23.64 -4.81
N ALA A 471 4.18 24.32 -4.13
CA ALA A 471 4.26 24.50 -2.68
C ALA A 471 4.11 23.17 -1.92
N ALA A 472 3.15 22.32 -2.33
CA ALA A 472 2.93 21.01 -1.69
C ALA A 472 4.15 20.09 -1.77
N ALA A 473 4.95 20.18 -2.84
CA ALA A 473 6.16 19.39 -3.06
C ALA A 473 7.43 20.01 -2.44
N ALA A 474 7.35 21.20 -1.82
CA ALA A 474 8.52 21.92 -1.33
C ALA A 474 9.28 21.22 -0.20
N PRO A 475 8.63 20.59 0.81
CA PRO A 475 9.32 19.92 1.90
C PRO A 475 10.31 18.85 1.42
N ASP A 476 11.43 18.69 2.15
CA ASP A 476 12.49 17.76 1.71
C ASP A 476 12.08 16.30 1.76
N PHE A 477 11.24 15.90 2.69
CA PHE A 477 10.67 14.56 2.77
C PHE A 477 9.66 14.26 1.64
N LYS A 478 9.37 15.22 0.73
CA LYS A 478 8.50 15.06 -0.45
C LYS A 478 9.30 14.95 -1.76
N GLU A 479 10.43 14.24 -1.74
CA GLU A 479 11.30 14.06 -2.90
C GLU A 479 10.60 13.46 -4.13
N LYS A 480 9.60 12.58 -3.91
CA LYS A 480 8.83 11.98 -5.00
C LYS A 480 7.78 12.92 -5.58
N ASP A 481 7.26 13.86 -4.80
CA ASP A 481 6.39 14.93 -5.31
C ASP A 481 7.17 15.89 -6.21
N LYS A 482 8.41 16.24 -5.84
CA LYS A 482 9.32 17.01 -6.70
C LYS A 482 9.60 16.27 -8.02
N GLN A 483 9.86 14.95 -7.94
CA GLN A 483 10.06 14.10 -9.13
C GLN A 483 8.81 14.03 -10.01
N LEU A 484 7.60 13.95 -9.42
CA LEU A 484 6.34 13.94 -10.15
C LEU A 484 6.14 15.26 -10.93
N LEU A 485 6.43 16.40 -10.31
CA LEU A 485 6.34 17.70 -10.97
C LEU A 485 7.27 17.78 -12.20
N LEU A 486 8.50 17.31 -12.05
CA LEU A 486 9.45 17.21 -13.15
C LEU A 486 8.99 16.23 -14.24
N TRP A 487 8.36 15.13 -13.86
CA TRP A 487 7.77 14.18 -14.79
C TRP A 487 6.67 14.83 -15.64
N TYR A 488 5.75 15.58 -15.02
CA TYR A 488 4.68 16.29 -15.74
C TYR A 488 5.24 17.33 -16.74
N LYS A 489 6.25 18.08 -16.34
CA LYS A 489 6.92 19.06 -17.22
C LYS A 489 7.50 18.35 -18.47
N ARG A 490 8.21 17.23 -18.28
CA ARG A 490 8.78 16.43 -19.39
C ARG A 490 7.71 15.79 -20.28
N GLU A 491 6.64 15.29 -19.72
CA GLU A 491 5.55 14.70 -20.52
C GLU A 491 4.84 15.76 -21.38
N LEU A 492 4.69 17.00 -20.89
CA LEU A 492 4.19 18.10 -21.69
C LEU A 492 5.14 18.44 -22.85
N GLU A 493 6.46 18.53 -22.60
CA GLU A 493 7.48 18.79 -23.62
C GLU A 493 7.45 17.75 -24.75
N LYS A 494 7.16 16.49 -24.44
CA LYS A 494 7.01 15.40 -25.42
C LYS A 494 5.67 15.37 -26.13
N SER A 495 4.69 16.08 -25.62
CA SER A 495 3.32 16.06 -26.13
C SER A 495 3.10 17.08 -27.25
N SER A 496 1.93 17.03 -27.89
CA SER A 496 1.49 18.04 -28.85
C SER A 496 0.68 19.18 -28.18
N VAL A 497 0.73 19.30 -26.85
CA VAL A 497 0.05 20.39 -26.12
C VAL A 497 0.80 21.70 -26.33
N ALA A 498 0.10 22.73 -26.80
CA ALA A 498 0.66 24.09 -26.86
C ALA A 498 0.55 24.73 -25.47
N VAL A 499 1.68 25.09 -24.85
CA VAL A 499 1.73 25.67 -23.51
C VAL A 499 1.98 27.18 -23.59
N HIS A 500 1.10 27.95 -22.97
CA HIS A 500 1.15 29.40 -22.93
C HIS A 500 1.32 29.89 -21.49
N LEU A 501 2.58 30.13 -21.10
CA LEU A 501 2.94 30.68 -19.78
C LEU A 501 2.74 32.22 -19.78
N ASN A 502 2.70 32.81 -18.58
CA ASN A 502 2.47 34.26 -18.37
C ASN A 502 1.23 34.76 -19.11
N THR A 503 0.21 33.90 -19.25
CA THR A 503 -0.99 34.21 -20.05
C THR A 503 -2.24 34.02 -19.21
N GLU A 504 -2.79 35.12 -18.70
CA GLU A 504 -4.05 35.12 -17.97
C GLU A 504 -5.23 35.26 -18.92
N ILE A 505 -6.18 34.34 -18.85
CA ILE A 505 -7.44 34.38 -19.62
C ILE A 505 -8.52 35.01 -18.74
N ALA A 506 -8.74 36.30 -18.91
CA ALA A 506 -9.78 37.05 -18.19
C ALA A 506 -11.16 36.97 -18.87
N ASP A 507 -11.21 36.69 -20.17
CA ASP A 507 -12.44 36.65 -20.97
C ASP A 507 -12.46 35.38 -21.84
N LEU A 508 -13.31 34.44 -21.48
CA LEU A 508 -13.45 33.15 -22.15
C LEU A 508 -14.08 33.28 -23.55
N SER A 509 -14.86 34.31 -23.79
CA SER A 509 -15.53 34.53 -25.08
C SER A 509 -14.57 34.81 -26.24
N LYS A 510 -13.32 35.19 -25.92
CA LYS A 510 -12.28 35.47 -26.91
C LYS A 510 -11.54 34.19 -27.39
N LEU A 511 -11.84 33.05 -26.80
CA LEU A 511 -11.22 31.78 -27.18
C LEU A 511 -11.99 31.14 -28.34
N ALA A 512 -11.36 31.05 -29.50
CA ALA A 512 -11.92 30.36 -30.68
C ALA A 512 -11.64 28.84 -30.61
N VAL A 513 -12.34 28.15 -29.72
CA VAL A 513 -12.17 26.71 -29.44
C VAL A 513 -13.52 26.00 -29.35
N ASP A 514 -13.52 24.67 -29.48
CA ASP A 514 -14.73 23.85 -29.35
C ASP A 514 -15.13 23.62 -27.87
N GLU A 515 -14.12 23.53 -26.97
CA GLU A 515 -14.33 23.23 -25.56
C GLU A 515 -13.38 24.07 -24.68
N ILE A 516 -13.84 24.44 -23.48
CA ILE A 516 -13.03 25.12 -22.47
C ILE A 516 -13.05 24.28 -21.19
N VAL A 517 -11.88 24.03 -20.64
CA VAL A 517 -11.68 23.33 -19.36
C VAL A 517 -11.11 24.29 -18.34
N ILE A 518 -11.85 24.51 -17.26
CA ILE A 518 -11.43 25.39 -16.17
C ILE A 518 -10.75 24.56 -15.07
N ALA A 519 -9.44 24.75 -14.91
CA ALA A 519 -8.58 24.06 -13.96
C ALA A 519 -7.79 25.04 -13.07
N THR A 520 -8.42 26.14 -12.68
CA THR A 520 -7.77 27.29 -12.00
C THR A 520 -7.47 27.05 -10.52
N GLY A 521 -7.84 25.87 -9.98
CA GLY A 521 -7.51 25.45 -8.60
C GLY A 521 -8.27 26.21 -7.52
N ALA A 522 -7.69 26.29 -6.33
CA ALA A 522 -8.26 26.93 -5.15
C ALA A 522 -7.27 27.95 -4.54
N ARG A 523 -7.79 28.82 -3.69
CA ARG A 523 -7.00 29.80 -2.95
C ARG A 523 -7.13 29.53 -1.45
N PRO A 524 -6.07 29.75 -0.65
CA PRO A 524 -6.13 29.68 0.81
C PRO A 524 -7.16 30.68 1.36
N ARG A 525 -7.86 30.28 2.41
CA ARG A 525 -8.69 31.21 3.19
C ARG A 525 -7.83 31.83 4.30
N PHE A 526 -7.91 33.15 4.44
CA PHE A 526 -7.34 33.85 5.60
C PHE A 526 -8.31 33.77 6.79
N LEU A 527 -7.76 33.60 7.97
CA LEU A 527 -8.51 33.76 9.21
C LEU A 527 -8.88 35.23 9.41
N LYS A 528 -10.15 35.49 9.63
CA LYS A 528 -10.65 36.85 9.95
C LYS A 528 -10.63 37.05 11.48
N VAL A 529 -9.42 37.19 12.02
CA VAL A 529 -9.18 37.45 13.45
C VAL A 529 -8.32 38.71 13.58
N PRO A 530 -8.38 39.44 14.69
CA PRO A 530 -7.50 40.60 14.94
C PRO A 530 -6.03 40.18 14.83
N GLY A 531 -5.23 40.88 14.03
CA GLY A 531 -3.82 40.54 13.79
C GLY A 531 -3.60 39.45 12.72
N GLY A 532 -4.65 38.86 12.14
CA GLY A 532 -4.55 37.81 11.12
C GLY A 532 -3.82 38.25 9.84
N GLU A 533 -3.76 39.56 9.57
CA GLU A 533 -2.98 40.14 8.47
C GLU A 533 -1.46 39.99 8.62
N LYS A 534 -0.97 39.70 9.84
CA LYS A 534 0.44 39.40 10.12
C LYS A 534 0.81 37.95 9.83
N ALA A 535 -0.17 37.06 9.76
CA ALA A 535 0.04 35.67 9.45
C ALA A 535 0.34 35.48 7.94
N MET A 536 1.11 34.43 7.63
CA MET A 536 1.27 33.98 6.25
C MET A 536 0.49 32.69 6.01
N THR A 537 0.08 32.48 4.78
CA THR A 537 -0.54 31.21 4.39
C THR A 537 0.50 30.10 4.28
N ALA A 538 0.04 28.84 4.39
CA ALA A 538 0.88 27.66 4.14
C ALA A 538 1.62 27.76 2.79
N THR A 539 0.93 28.16 1.72
CA THR A 539 1.55 28.34 0.40
C THR A 539 2.67 29.38 0.41
N GLN A 540 2.47 30.53 1.06
CA GLN A 540 3.51 31.55 1.16
C GLN A 540 4.72 31.06 1.95
N TYR A 541 4.51 30.31 3.02
CA TYR A 541 5.59 29.71 3.79
C TYR A 541 6.38 28.70 2.95
N LEU A 542 5.69 27.74 2.33
CA LEU A 542 6.31 26.66 1.56
C LEU A 542 7.06 27.19 0.32
N LEU A 543 6.59 28.28 -0.29
CA LEU A 543 7.29 28.96 -1.39
C LEU A 543 8.38 29.93 -0.91
N ARG A 544 8.68 29.97 0.39
CA ARG A 544 9.70 30.85 0.98
C ARG A 544 9.48 32.34 0.67
N ALA A 545 8.20 32.77 0.60
CA ALA A 545 7.87 34.16 0.33
C ALA A 545 8.36 35.13 1.41
N LYS A 546 8.50 34.65 2.65
CA LYS A 546 9.11 35.37 3.79
C LYS A 546 9.81 34.35 4.69
N GLU A 547 10.88 34.78 5.32
CA GLU A 547 11.50 34.03 6.42
C GLU A 547 10.58 34.02 7.64
N VAL A 548 10.61 32.91 8.37
CA VAL A 548 9.93 32.78 9.67
C VAL A 548 10.94 32.83 10.80
N GLY A 549 10.51 33.35 11.94
CA GLY A 549 11.33 33.36 13.17
C GLY A 549 11.63 31.95 13.66
N ASP A 550 12.32 31.87 14.78
CA ASP A 550 12.68 30.60 15.40
C ASP A 550 11.46 29.91 16.04
N ARG A 551 10.60 30.66 16.70
CA ARG A 551 9.36 30.19 17.31
C ARG A 551 8.17 30.49 16.39
N VAL A 552 7.48 29.42 15.92
CA VAL A 552 6.41 29.54 14.91
C VAL A 552 5.11 28.94 15.42
N ALA A 553 4.04 29.75 15.45
CA ALA A 553 2.69 29.27 15.68
C ALA A 553 2.08 28.75 14.36
N VAL A 554 1.71 27.48 14.31
CA VAL A 554 0.98 26.87 13.20
C VAL A 554 -0.50 26.78 13.59
N ILE A 555 -1.35 27.55 12.89
CA ILE A 555 -2.78 27.60 13.16
C ILE A 555 -3.52 26.59 12.28
N GLY A 556 -4.03 25.55 12.93
CA GLY A 556 -4.70 24.40 12.30
C GLY A 556 -3.82 23.15 12.27
N GLY A 557 -4.27 22.10 12.93
CA GLY A 557 -3.64 20.79 13.05
C GLY A 557 -4.14 19.78 12.00
N GLY A 558 -4.63 20.26 10.85
CA GLY A 558 -4.88 19.40 9.69
C GLY A 558 -3.58 18.90 9.06
N LEU A 559 -3.68 18.06 8.01
CA LEU A 559 -2.49 17.46 7.36
C LEU A 559 -1.43 18.50 6.99
N THR A 560 -1.83 19.59 6.33
CA THR A 560 -0.89 20.65 5.90
C THR A 560 -0.21 21.33 7.08
N GLY A 561 -0.95 21.65 8.15
CA GLY A 561 -0.37 22.29 9.33
C GLY A 561 0.62 21.37 10.06
N CYS A 562 0.26 20.11 10.22
CA CYS A 562 1.15 19.12 10.82
C CYS A 562 2.42 18.87 9.99
N GLU A 563 2.32 18.80 8.65
CA GLU A 563 3.50 18.69 7.77
C GLU A 563 4.41 19.91 7.85
N ILE A 564 3.84 21.12 7.94
CA ILE A 564 4.63 22.35 8.13
C ILE A 564 5.32 22.37 9.51
N ALA A 565 4.61 21.98 10.56
CA ALA A 565 5.21 21.90 11.89
C ALA A 565 6.36 20.86 11.93
N TYR A 566 6.17 19.72 11.27
CA TYR A 566 7.21 18.71 11.12
C TYR A 566 8.43 19.24 10.36
N GLU A 567 8.22 19.89 9.20
CA GLU A 567 9.31 20.51 8.42
C GLU A 567 10.07 21.57 9.24
N LEU A 568 9.36 22.41 10.00
CA LEU A 568 9.96 23.41 10.88
C LEU A 568 10.82 22.75 11.96
N ALA A 569 10.32 21.68 12.59
CA ALA A 569 11.06 20.93 13.60
C ALA A 569 12.34 20.30 13.02
N LEU A 570 12.24 19.67 11.85
CA LEU A 570 13.40 19.12 11.12
C LEU A 570 14.44 20.21 10.76
N SER A 571 13.98 21.46 10.57
CA SER A 571 14.86 22.61 10.29
C SER A 571 15.46 23.24 11.55
N GLY A 572 15.28 22.62 12.73
CA GLY A 572 15.78 23.10 14.01
C GLY A 572 15.02 24.31 14.59
N LYS A 573 13.81 24.60 14.09
CA LYS A 573 12.93 25.63 14.63
C LYS A 573 12.00 25.06 15.71
N HIS A 574 11.34 25.93 16.44
CA HIS A 574 10.44 25.58 17.55
C HIS A 574 8.98 25.88 17.20
N PRO A 575 8.34 25.05 16.35
CA PRO A 575 6.93 25.18 16.04
C PRO A 575 6.05 24.76 17.22
N PHE A 576 4.82 25.29 17.27
CA PHE A 576 3.74 24.74 18.06
C PHE A 576 2.43 24.83 17.28
N ILE A 577 1.54 23.87 17.52
CA ILE A 577 0.26 23.77 16.79
C ILE A 577 -0.89 24.22 17.69
N VAL A 578 -1.80 25.03 17.14
CA VAL A 578 -3.08 25.39 17.76
C VAL A 578 -4.19 24.80 16.90
N GLU A 579 -4.97 23.86 17.45
CA GLU A 579 -6.02 23.15 16.75
C GLU A 579 -7.35 23.25 17.51
N MET A 580 -8.42 23.60 16.80
CA MET A 580 -9.76 23.73 17.40
C MET A 580 -10.45 22.39 17.70
N LEU A 581 -10.04 21.33 17.02
CA LEU A 581 -10.55 19.98 17.24
C LEU A 581 -9.81 19.29 18.39
N ASN A 582 -10.34 18.16 18.83
CA ASN A 582 -9.78 17.36 19.92
C ASN A 582 -8.68 16.38 19.47
N ASP A 583 -8.21 16.47 18.21
CA ASP A 583 -7.12 15.65 17.68
C ASP A 583 -6.53 16.27 16.40
N LEU A 584 -5.29 15.88 16.07
CA LEU A 584 -4.58 16.27 14.86
C LEU A 584 -5.02 15.42 13.65
N VAL A 585 -4.82 15.97 12.45
CA VAL A 585 -5.06 15.30 11.15
C VAL A 585 -6.45 14.65 11.08
N LYS A 586 -7.43 15.30 11.67
CA LYS A 586 -8.83 14.83 11.72
C LYS A 586 -9.56 15.15 10.41
N ALA A 587 -9.01 14.66 9.29
CA ALA A 587 -9.54 14.88 7.96
C ALA A 587 -9.96 13.55 7.31
N PRO A 588 -11.17 13.46 6.72
CA PRO A 588 -11.61 12.27 6.00
C PRO A 588 -10.64 11.90 4.86
N GLY A 589 -10.40 10.61 4.65
CA GLY A 589 -9.62 10.11 3.51
C GLY A 589 -8.10 10.17 3.69
N VAL A 590 -7.58 10.53 4.85
CA VAL A 590 -6.15 10.40 5.17
C VAL A 590 -5.90 9.01 5.74
N CYS A 591 -5.00 8.26 5.10
CA CYS A 591 -4.62 6.93 5.55
C CYS A 591 -4.00 6.96 6.96
N ALA A 592 -4.36 6.01 7.81
CA ALA A 592 -3.83 5.92 9.18
C ALA A 592 -2.30 5.77 9.22
N ALA A 593 -1.68 5.10 8.24
CA ALA A 593 -0.22 5.03 8.14
C ALA A 593 0.43 6.43 8.05
N ASN A 594 -0.18 7.35 7.28
CA ASN A 594 0.30 8.73 7.17
C ASN A 594 0.04 9.54 8.45
N SER A 595 -1.21 9.49 8.94
CA SER A 595 -1.60 10.33 10.08
C SER A 595 -0.96 9.90 11.39
N ASN A 596 -0.80 8.58 11.62
CA ASN A 596 -0.16 8.07 12.83
C ASN A 596 1.33 8.38 12.84
N MET A 597 2.04 8.11 11.71
CA MET A 597 3.46 8.46 11.64
C MET A 597 3.69 9.95 11.88
N LEU A 598 2.89 10.82 11.26
CA LEU A 598 3.06 12.25 11.43
C LEU A 598 2.80 12.72 12.88
N ARG A 599 1.85 12.10 13.60
CA ARG A 599 1.65 12.36 15.03
C ARG A 599 2.84 11.90 15.86
N ASP A 600 3.36 10.70 15.57
CA ASP A 600 4.52 10.15 16.27
C ASP A 600 5.77 11.01 16.02
N GLU A 601 5.99 11.50 14.80
CA GLU A 601 7.07 12.42 14.44
C GLU A 601 6.95 13.77 15.19
N LEU A 602 5.77 14.36 15.23
CA LEU A 602 5.55 15.61 15.98
C LEU A 602 5.82 15.42 17.48
N LYS A 603 5.44 14.28 18.03
CA LYS A 603 5.72 13.94 19.43
C LYS A 603 7.22 13.68 19.65
N PHE A 604 7.88 12.97 18.75
CA PHE A 604 9.30 12.65 18.83
C PHE A 604 10.18 13.90 18.77
N HIS A 605 9.74 14.92 18.03
CA HIS A 605 10.40 16.23 17.93
C HIS A 605 9.90 17.25 18.98
N ASP A 606 9.20 16.80 20.02
CA ASP A 606 8.70 17.65 21.12
C ASP A 606 7.90 18.87 20.65
N VAL A 607 7.10 18.74 19.57
CA VAL A 607 6.26 19.82 19.05
C VAL A 607 5.03 20.00 19.96
N PRO A 608 4.89 21.16 20.65
CA PRO A 608 3.73 21.41 21.51
C PRO A 608 2.44 21.49 20.69
N VAL A 609 1.39 20.82 21.17
CA VAL A 609 0.08 20.81 20.53
C VAL A 609 -1.00 21.28 21.51
N TYR A 610 -1.71 22.33 21.14
CA TYR A 610 -2.84 22.87 21.88
C TYR A 610 -4.14 22.50 21.15
N LEU A 611 -4.77 21.42 21.61
CA LEU A 611 -6.06 20.96 21.11
C LEU A 611 -7.23 21.74 21.74
N GLU A 612 -8.43 21.65 21.12
CA GLU A 612 -9.65 22.33 21.56
C GLU A 612 -9.42 23.84 21.82
N SER A 613 -8.49 24.42 21.05
CA SER A 613 -8.03 25.80 21.23
C SER A 613 -8.23 26.62 19.95
N THR A 614 -8.68 27.84 20.11
CA THR A 614 -8.89 28.80 19.02
C THR A 614 -8.01 30.05 19.19
N VAL A 615 -7.73 30.76 18.11
CA VAL A 615 -7.02 32.02 18.09
C VAL A 615 -7.98 33.19 17.86
#